data_6fff624a6b554721acb4af5d9d482f0f
#
_entry.id   6fff624a6b554721acb4af5d9d482f0f
#
_cell.length_a   1.000
_cell.length_b   1.000
_cell.length_c   1.000
_cell.angle_alpha   90.00
_cell.angle_beta   90.00
_cell.angle_gamma   90.00
#
_symmetry.space_group_name_H-M   'P 1'
#
loop_
_entity.id
_entity.type
_entity.pdbx_description
1 polymer ?
#
loop_
_entity_poly.entity_id
_entity_poly.type
_entity_poly.pdbx_seq_one_letter_code
_entity_poly.pdbx_strand_id
1 'polypeptide(L)'
;ITSDGTTPLGVDDRGGLSSILFALEKAVENKTLKPCTLLFTVCEETTLAGSLYFKPAPNLKYGFIFDSYMTPGHFVTRTCGAINFELVIKGKSSHAGISPEKGINAIMVSAEAMTKFPFGRIDEVTTANIGSVNGGTNTNVVCDEVVLKGELRTDFVSHGEELMGKILTDFTDVCEKHGASMESKYFWDFLPYNITESDLPYIHFSQVAETLGIESVPAKSMGGSDANSLNAKGIKTINLGVGAQNPHGNDEFILYEDLSNASMLAYQLLTTEIKN
;
A
#
# COMPACT_ATOMS: atom_id res chain seq x y z
N ILE A 1 -21.07 6.60 -14.40
CA ILE A 1 -20.91 5.21 -14.87
C ILE A 1 -20.93 4.32 -13.65
N THR A 2 -21.77 3.29 -13.64
CA THR A 2 -21.94 2.31 -12.56
C THR A 2 -22.04 0.92 -13.13
N SER A 3 -21.86 -0.12 -12.31
CA SER A 3 -22.35 -1.48 -12.62
C SER A 3 -23.86 -1.60 -12.37
N ASP A 4 -24.40 -2.80 -12.51
CA ASP A 4 -25.78 -3.12 -12.08
C ASP A 4 -25.92 -3.37 -10.56
N GLY A 5 -24.84 -3.21 -9.81
CA GLY A 5 -24.77 -3.41 -8.35
C GLY A 5 -24.61 -4.87 -7.90
N THR A 6 -24.50 -5.82 -8.81
CA THR A 6 -24.25 -7.23 -8.46
C THR A 6 -22.77 -7.54 -8.28
N THR A 7 -21.89 -6.73 -8.90
CA THR A 7 -20.44 -6.80 -8.77
C THR A 7 -19.86 -5.38 -8.76
N PRO A 8 -18.63 -5.18 -8.26
CA PRO A 8 -17.89 -3.93 -8.46
C PRO A 8 -17.80 -3.57 -9.95
N LEU A 9 -17.82 -2.29 -10.26
CA LEU A 9 -17.61 -1.78 -11.63
C LEU A 9 -16.20 -2.15 -12.13
N GLY A 10 -15.23 -2.19 -11.22
CA GLY A 10 -13.81 -2.39 -11.51
C GLY A 10 -13.22 -1.19 -12.26
N VAL A 11 -13.70 0.01 -11.97
CA VAL A 11 -13.11 1.24 -12.48
C VAL A 11 -11.75 1.51 -11.82
N ASP A 12 -11.56 0.98 -10.68
CA ASP A 12 -10.26 0.72 -10.05
C ASP A 12 -9.70 -0.64 -10.57
N ASP A 13 -8.67 -0.73 -11.52
CA ASP A 13 -8.16 0.48 -12.20
C ASP A 13 -8.42 0.45 -13.74
N ARG A 14 -9.61 0.05 -14.18
CA ARG A 14 -9.98 0.20 -15.59
C ARG A 14 -10.17 1.66 -16.02
N GLY A 15 -10.39 2.57 -15.07
CA GLY A 15 -10.47 4.01 -15.30
C GLY A 15 -9.14 4.58 -15.79
N GLY A 16 -8.06 4.29 -15.06
CA GLY A 16 -6.72 4.68 -15.46
C GLY A 16 -6.27 4.00 -16.75
N LEU A 17 -6.49 2.68 -16.87
CA LEU A 17 -6.19 1.93 -18.09
C LEU A 17 -6.86 2.53 -19.33
N SER A 18 -8.17 2.81 -19.28
CA SER A 18 -8.90 3.38 -20.41
C SER A 18 -8.44 4.80 -20.74
N SER A 19 -8.13 5.61 -19.72
CA SER A 19 -7.60 6.97 -19.89
C SER A 19 -6.25 6.97 -20.61
N ILE A 20 -5.34 6.08 -20.23
CA ILE A 20 -4.02 5.93 -20.88
C ILE A 20 -4.17 5.44 -22.34
N LEU A 21 -5.01 4.43 -22.58
CA LEU A 21 -5.20 3.89 -23.92
C LEU A 21 -5.85 4.90 -24.87
N PHE A 22 -6.87 5.63 -24.42
CA PHE A 22 -7.46 6.73 -25.17
C PHE A 22 -6.42 7.81 -25.52
N ALA A 23 -5.64 8.22 -24.52
CA ALA A 23 -4.60 9.24 -24.68
C ALA A 23 -3.53 8.80 -25.69
N LEU A 24 -3.10 7.54 -25.63
CA LEU A 24 -2.15 6.96 -26.56
C LEU A 24 -2.68 6.96 -28.00
N GLU A 25 -3.92 6.46 -28.20
CA GLU A 25 -4.57 6.44 -29.51
C GLU A 25 -4.58 7.85 -30.12
N LYS A 26 -5.04 8.85 -29.36
CA LYS A 26 -5.10 10.25 -29.82
C LYS A 26 -3.73 10.86 -30.08
N ALA A 27 -2.73 10.57 -29.26
CA ALA A 27 -1.37 11.07 -29.44
C ALA A 27 -0.71 10.48 -30.70
N VAL A 28 -0.98 9.21 -31.03
CA VAL A 28 -0.51 8.56 -32.26
C VAL A 28 -1.22 9.13 -33.47
N GLU A 29 -2.56 9.24 -33.46
CA GLU A 29 -3.36 9.84 -34.55
C GLU A 29 -2.88 11.24 -34.88
N ASN A 30 -2.65 12.08 -33.85
CA ASN A 30 -2.22 13.46 -34.01
C ASN A 30 -0.71 13.62 -34.27
N LYS A 31 0.05 12.52 -34.21
CA LYS A 31 1.53 12.52 -34.36
C LYS A 31 2.25 13.40 -33.33
N THR A 32 1.72 13.44 -32.10
CA THR A 32 2.24 14.28 -31.01
C THR A 32 2.90 13.45 -29.89
N LEU A 33 2.85 12.13 -29.99
CA LEU A 33 3.39 11.23 -28.95
C LEU A 33 4.88 11.48 -28.71
N LYS A 34 5.24 11.72 -27.45
CA LYS A 34 6.63 11.79 -27.01
C LYS A 34 7.17 10.41 -26.62
N PRO A 35 8.51 10.21 -26.64
CA PRO A 35 9.09 8.95 -26.19
C PRO A 35 8.67 8.63 -24.76
N CYS A 36 7.99 7.50 -24.58
CA CYS A 36 7.49 7.03 -23.29
C CYS A 36 7.57 5.51 -23.18
N THR A 37 7.41 4.99 -21.98
CA THR A 37 7.17 3.56 -21.70
C THR A 37 5.80 3.44 -21.07
N LEU A 38 4.96 2.59 -21.62
CA LEU A 38 3.70 2.20 -21.00
C LEU A 38 3.91 0.92 -20.22
N LEU A 39 3.49 0.93 -18.96
CA LEU A 39 3.60 -0.19 -18.06
C LEU A 39 2.21 -0.58 -17.57
N PHE A 40 1.76 -1.78 -17.88
CA PHE A 40 0.55 -2.40 -17.35
C PHE A 40 0.97 -3.55 -16.45
N THR A 41 0.62 -3.46 -15.19
CA THR A 41 1.04 -4.40 -14.16
C THR A 41 -0.04 -5.42 -13.84
N VAL A 42 0.33 -6.46 -13.13
CA VAL A 42 -0.57 -7.50 -12.62
C VAL A 42 -0.43 -7.60 -11.10
N CYS A 43 -1.51 -8.06 -10.44
CA CYS A 43 -1.54 -8.26 -8.99
C CYS A 43 -1.24 -6.98 -8.18
N GLU A 44 -1.70 -5.81 -8.65
CA GLU A 44 -1.55 -4.55 -7.90
C GLU A 44 -2.28 -4.68 -6.56
N GLU A 45 -3.55 -5.03 -6.57
CA GLU A 45 -4.49 -5.15 -5.44
C GLU A 45 -4.08 -6.14 -4.33
N THR A 46 -3.06 -6.96 -4.57
CA THR A 46 -2.68 -8.02 -3.63
C THR A 46 -1.23 -7.94 -3.16
N THR A 47 -0.30 -7.68 -4.06
CA THR A 47 1.14 -7.83 -3.76
C THR A 47 2.04 -6.85 -4.50
N LEU A 48 1.51 -5.98 -5.35
CA LEU A 48 2.27 -5.13 -6.27
C LEU A 48 3.26 -5.92 -7.16
N ALA A 49 3.01 -7.21 -7.39
CA ALA A 49 4.01 -8.12 -8.00
C ALA A 49 4.46 -7.63 -9.39
N GLY A 50 3.55 -7.09 -10.19
CA GLY A 50 3.88 -6.56 -11.52
C GLY A 50 4.95 -5.48 -11.47
N SER A 51 4.76 -4.47 -10.64
CA SER A 51 5.71 -3.36 -10.48
C SER A 51 6.97 -3.77 -9.71
N LEU A 52 6.85 -4.67 -8.72
CA LEU A 52 8.00 -5.19 -7.97
C LEU A 52 8.99 -5.92 -8.87
N TYR A 53 8.52 -6.72 -9.83
CA TYR A 53 9.39 -7.45 -10.75
C TYR A 53 9.74 -6.68 -12.02
N PHE A 54 9.13 -5.52 -12.26
CA PHE A 54 9.46 -4.67 -13.40
C PHE A 54 10.94 -4.23 -13.34
N LYS A 55 11.63 -4.38 -14.48
CA LYS A 55 13.02 -3.93 -14.65
C LYS A 55 13.03 -2.68 -15.52
N PRO A 56 13.22 -1.49 -14.94
CA PRO A 56 13.18 -0.25 -15.69
C PRO A 56 14.33 -0.14 -16.68
N ALA A 57 14.06 0.47 -17.83
CA ALA A 57 15.11 0.86 -18.76
C ALA A 57 15.96 2.00 -18.14
N PRO A 58 17.29 2.03 -18.40
CA PRO A 58 18.20 3.00 -17.78
C PRO A 58 17.88 4.48 -18.07
N ASN A 59 17.10 4.76 -19.10
CA ASN A 59 16.74 6.10 -19.53
C ASN A 59 15.40 6.62 -18.96
N LEU A 60 14.69 5.80 -18.18
CA LEU A 60 13.47 6.23 -17.49
C LEU A 60 13.83 7.24 -16.40
N LYS A 61 13.24 8.43 -16.46
CA LYS A 61 13.54 9.53 -15.54
C LYS A 61 12.52 9.65 -14.42
N TYR A 62 11.24 9.50 -14.73
CA TYR A 62 10.11 9.61 -13.81
C TYR A 62 8.88 8.92 -14.40
N GLY A 63 7.83 8.76 -13.59
CA GLY A 63 6.60 8.08 -13.98
C GLY A 63 5.34 8.71 -13.40
N PHE A 64 4.22 8.31 -13.99
CA PHE A 64 2.86 8.61 -13.55
C PHE A 64 2.07 7.32 -13.45
N ILE A 65 1.38 7.11 -12.34
CA ILE A 65 0.39 6.04 -12.16
C ILE A 65 -0.99 6.69 -12.25
N PHE A 66 -1.96 6.05 -12.84
CA PHE A 66 -3.35 6.50 -12.91
C PHE A 66 -4.21 5.52 -12.14
N ASP A 67 -4.20 5.59 -10.81
CA ASP A 67 -4.76 4.56 -9.95
C ASP A 67 -5.24 5.12 -8.59
N SER A 68 -5.35 6.44 -8.44
CA SER A 68 -5.87 7.01 -7.19
C SER A 68 -7.38 7.28 -7.30
N TYR A 69 -8.13 6.90 -6.25
CA TYR A 69 -9.58 7.18 -6.14
C TYR A 69 -9.91 8.69 -6.12
N MET A 70 -8.94 9.54 -5.85
CA MET A 70 -9.13 11.00 -5.81
C MET A 70 -9.56 11.53 -7.17
N THR A 71 -10.23 12.67 -7.18
CA THR A 71 -10.63 13.34 -8.43
C THR A 71 -9.40 13.79 -9.23
N PRO A 72 -9.48 13.83 -10.58
CA PRO A 72 -8.41 14.34 -11.44
C PRO A 72 -7.97 15.75 -11.04
N GLY A 73 -6.66 15.96 -11.01
CA GLY A 73 -6.01 17.15 -10.44
C GLY A 73 -5.35 16.86 -9.10
N HIS A 74 -5.89 15.94 -8.31
CA HIS A 74 -5.19 15.43 -7.13
C HIS A 74 -4.10 14.43 -7.54
N PHE A 75 -3.00 14.43 -6.81
CA PHE A 75 -1.90 13.50 -7.03
C PHE A 75 -1.15 13.20 -5.74
N VAL A 76 -0.83 11.93 -5.53
CA VAL A 76 -0.17 11.47 -4.31
C VAL A 76 1.31 11.74 -4.39
N THR A 77 1.78 12.64 -3.56
CA THR A 77 3.20 13.01 -3.44
C THR A 77 3.88 12.33 -2.26
N ARG A 78 3.11 11.85 -1.29
CA ARG A 78 3.62 11.19 -0.09
C ARG A 78 2.74 10.03 0.29
N THR A 79 3.36 8.87 0.57
CA THR A 79 2.66 7.70 1.09
C THR A 79 3.46 7.03 2.17
N CYS A 80 2.78 6.30 3.06
CA CYS A 80 3.44 5.45 4.04
C CYS A 80 4.08 4.23 3.36
N GLY A 81 4.94 3.54 4.08
CA GLY A 81 5.29 2.15 3.83
C GLY A 81 4.52 1.23 4.76
N ALA A 82 4.48 -0.06 4.45
CA ALA A 82 3.87 -1.09 5.27
C ALA A 82 4.86 -2.23 5.54
N ILE A 83 4.97 -2.62 6.82
CA ILE A 83 5.65 -3.83 7.26
C ILE A 83 4.57 -4.85 7.61
N ASN A 84 4.60 -6.02 6.98
CA ASN A 84 3.85 -7.19 7.40
C ASN A 84 4.71 -8.05 8.33
N PHE A 85 4.13 -8.53 9.42
CA PHE A 85 4.83 -9.40 10.36
C PHE A 85 3.98 -10.59 10.82
N GLU A 86 4.67 -11.69 11.14
CA GLU A 86 4.09 -12.87 11.76
C GLU A 86 4.94 -13.27 12.97
N LEU A 87 4.28 -13.48 14.10
CA LEU A 87 4.88 -13.93 15.35
C LEU A 87 4.25 -15.28 15.73
N VAL A 88 5.08 -16.30 15.95
CA VAL A 88 4.64 -17.62 16.38
C VAL A 88 5.10 -17.81 17.82
N ILE A 89 4.17 -17.79 18.76
CA ILE A 89 4.43 -17.98 20.18
C ILE A 89 4.30 -19.47 20.48
N LYS A 90 5.37 -20.08 20.98
CA LYS A 90 5.43 -21.50 21.33
C LYS A 90 5.51 -21.69 22.84
N GLY A 91 4.50 -22.31 23.38
CA GLY A 91 4.41 -22.73 24.76
C GLY A 91 4.62 -24.24 24.92
N LYS A 92 3.78 -24.86 25.75
CA LYS A 92 3.84 -26.29 26.03
C LYS A 92 2.45 -26.83 26.35
N SER A 93 2.01 -27.87 25.63
CA SER A 93 0.74 -28.51 25.90
C SER A 93 0.75 -29.34 27.20
N SER A 94 -0.41 -29.42 27.84
CA SER A 94 -0.70 -30.28 28.97
C SER A 94 -2.22 -30.47 29.09
N HIS A 95 -2.66 -31.43 29.92
CA HIS A 95 -4.09 -31.60 30.18
C HIS A 95 -4.58 -30.48 31.12
N ALA A 96 -5.49 -29.65 30.68
CA ALA A 96 -5.92 -28.45 31.36
C ALA A 96 -6.59 -28.69 32.73
N GLY A 97 -7.21 -29.86 32.95
CA GLY A 97 -7.85 -30.21 34.21
C GLY A 97 -7.02 -31.11 35.13
N ILE A 98 -5.96 -31.77 34.63
CA ILE A 98 -5.18 -32.74 35.43
C ILE A 98 -3.81 -32.14 35.85
N SER A 99 -3.15 -31.46 34.94
CA SER A 99 -1.78 -30.96 35.19
C SER A 99 -1.51 -29.67 34.44
N PRO A 100 -2.36 -28.61 34.59
CA PRO A 100 -2.19 -27.34 33.89
C PRO A 100 -0.84 -26.67 34.18
N GLU A 101 -0.28 -26.88 35.38
CA GLU A 101 1.01 -26.35 35.82
C GLU A 101 2.21 -26.91 35.05
N LYS A 102 2.03 -28.02 34.30
CA LYS A 102 3.08 -28.60 33.43
C LYS A 102 3.09 -27.99 32.03
N GLY A 103 2.04 -27.25 31.69
CA GLY A 103 1.89 -26.57 30.42
C GLY A 103 2.37 -25.12 30.48
N ILE A 104 2.54 -24.52 29.30
CA ILE A 104 2.76 -23.09 29.09
C ILE A 104 1.74 -22.64 28.05
N ASN A 105 0.76 -21.83 28.48
CA ASN A 105 -0.35 -21.45 27.64
C ASN A 105 0.04 -20.32 26.69
N ALA A 106 0.27 -20.63 25.42
CA ALA A 106 0.65 -19.68 24.39
C ALA A 106 -0.40 -18.56 24.19
N ILE A 107 -1.70 -18.82 24.41
CA ILE A 107 -2.76 -17.80 24.32
C ILE A 107 -2.54 -16.75 25.43
N MET A 108 -2.29 -17.16 26.67
CA MET A 108 -2.09 -16.24 27.78
C MET A 108 -0.79 -15.43 27.64
N VAL A 109 0.28 -16.07 27.16
CA VAL A 109 1.55 -15.41 26.85
C VAL A 109 1.35 -14.36 25.75
N SER A 110 0.67 -14.73 24.66
CA SER A 110 0.36 -13.79 23.57
C SER A 110 -0.49 -12.61 24.03
N ALA A 111 -1.52 -12.87 24.86
CA ALA A 111 -2.38 -11.83 25.39
C ALA A 111 -1.61 -10.82 26.25
N GLU A 112 -0.71 -11.28 27.12
CA GLU A 112 0.15 -10.39 27.90
C GLU A 112 1.09 -9.60 27.00
N ALA A 113 1.74 -10.24 26.01
CA ALA A 113 2.67 -9.58 25.10
C ALA A 113 1.98 -8.48 24.28
N MET A 114 0.76 -8.75 23.75
CA MET A 114 -0.02 -7.76 23.02
C MET A 114 -0.32 -6.49 23.84
N THR A 115 -0.35 -6.55 25.18
CA THR A 115 -0.57 -5.36 26.02
C THR A 115 0.67 -4.50 26.23
N LYS A 116 1.85 -4.96 25.84
CA LYS A 116 3.11 -4.22 26.05
C LYS A 116 3.35 -3.16 24.98
N PHE A 117 2.85 -3.37 23.77
CA PHE A 117 2.99 -2.44 22.66
C PHE A 117 1.67 -1.68 22.41
N PRO A 118 1.70 -0.37 22.13
CA PRO A 118 0.50 0.44 21.93
C PRO A 118 -0.06 0.25 20.51
N PHE A 119 -0.60 -0.92 20.18
CA PHE A 119 -1.26 -1.15 18.91
C PHE A 119 -2.40 -0.17 18.68
N GLY A 120 -2.66 0.15 17.41
CA GLY A 120 -3.59 1.17 16.96
C GLY A 120 -2.85 2.33 16.30
N ARG A 121 -3.32 3.56 16.52
CA ARG A 121 -2.62 4.77 16.06
C ARG A 121 -1.55 5.17 17.06
N ILE A 122 -0.29 5.09 16.63
CA ILE A 122 0.88 5.40 17.44
C ILE A 122 1.16 6.90 17.44
N ASP A 123 1.13 7.50 16.24
CA ASP A 123 1.30 8.95 16.01
C ASP A 123 0.53 9.38 14.75
N GLU A 124 0.73 10.63 14.29
CA GLU A 124 0.01 11.19 13.14
C GLU A 124 0.22 10.41 11.84
N VAL A 125 1.35 9.74 11.69
CA VAL A 125 1.77 9.07 10.45
C VAL A 125 2.03 7.57 10.62
N THR A 126 1.80 7.04 11.84
CA THR A 126 2.16 5.66 12.18
C THR A 126 0.99 4.91 12.80
N THR A 127 0.74 3.72 12.29
CA THR A 127 -0.23 2.76 12.85
C THR A 127 0.38 1.38 12.95
N ALA A 128 -0.04 0.59 13.95
CA ALA A 128 0.28 -0.83 14.05
C ALA A 128 -0.98 -1.61 14.41
N ASN A 129 -1.15 -2.79 13.83
CA ASN A 129 -2.32 -3.63 14.07
C ASN A 129 -1.93 -5.11 14.13
N ILE A 130 -2.60 -5.87 15.00
CA ILE A 130 -2.65 -7.32 14.91
C ILE A 130 -4.01 -7.66 14.32
N GLY A 131 -4.01 -8.08 13.05
CA GLY A 131 -5.22 -8.36 12.30
C GLY A 131 -5.72 -9.81 12.45
N SER A 132 -4.87 -10.72 12.91
CA SER A 132 -5.22 -12.14 13.03
C SER A 132 -4.51 -12.79 14.21
N VAL A 133 -5.28 -13.61 14.96
CA VAL A 133 -4.81 -14.44 16.07
C VAL A 133 -5.37 -15.85 15.86
N ASN A 134 -4.50 -16.84 15.70
CA ASN A 134 -4.88 -18.21 15.49
C ASN A 134 -4.13 -19.13 16.46
N GLY A 135 -4.83 -19.98 17.20
CA GLY A 135 -4.21 -20.93 18.12
C GLY A 135 -5.22 -21.76 18.90
N GLY A 136 -4.73 -22.87 19.48
CA GLY A 136 -5.53 -23.80 20.25
C GLY A 136 -6.29 -24.80 19.40
N THR A 137 -6.59 -25.97 20.00
CA THR A 137 -7.29 -27.08 19.34
C THR A 137 -8.52 -27.51 20.12
N ASN A 138 -8.35 -27.79 21.43
CA ASN A 138 -9.41 -28.31 22.28
C ASN A 138 -9.43 -27.60 23.64
N THR A 139 -10.60 -27.49 24.26
CA THR A 139 -10.82 -26.79 25.52
C THR A 139 -10.14 -27.44 26.73
N ASN A 140 -9.85 -28.75 26.67
CA ASN A 140 -9.19 -29.52 27.71
C ASN A 140 -7.67 -29.66 27.52
N VAL A 141 -7.07 -28.92 26.55
CA VAL A 141 -5.65 -28.90 26.26
C VAL A 141 -5.12 -27.46 26.46
N VAL A 142 -4.04 -27.31 27.23
CA VAL A 142 -3.30 -26.04 27.30
C VAL A 142 -2.70 -25.75 25.93
N CYS A 143 -3.04 -24.61 25.35
CA CYS A 143 -2.61 -24.22 24.02
C CYS A 143 -1.09 -24.02 23.98
N ASP A 144 -0.41 -24.72 23.08
CA ASP A 144 1.04 -24.71 22.93
C ASP A 144 1.54 -23.89 21.74
N GLU A 145 0.67 -23.40 20.87
CA GLU A 145 1.06 -22.52 19.78
C GLU A 145 -0.01 -21.49 19.46
N VAL A 146 0.45 -20.24 19.24
CA VAL A 146 -0.38 -19.14 18.73
C VAL A 146 0.38 -18.42 17.62
N VAL A 147 -0.28 -18.21 16.49
CA VAL A 147 0.21 -17.43 15.37
C VAL A 147 -0.52 -16.09 15.34
N LEU A 148 0.25 -15.02 15.41
CA LEU A 148 -0.21 -13.64 15.28
C LEU A 148 0.26 -13.08 13.93
N LYS A 149 -0.63 -12.39 13.21
CA LYS A 149 -0.26 -11.65 12.00
C LYS A 149 -0.67 -10.21 12.16
N GLY A 150 0.23 -9.32 11.79
CA GLY A 150 0.01 -7.89 11.95
C GLY A 150 0.67 -7.06 10.86
N GLU A 151 0.36 -5.78 10.90
CA GLU A 151 0.84 -4.76 9.99
C GLU A 151 1.31 -3.54 10.77
N LEU A 152 2.37 -2.89 10.30
CA LEU A 152 2.83 -1.59 10.78
C LEU A 152 2.99 -0.65 9.58
N ARG A 153 2.34 0.51 9.61
CA ARG A 153 2.47 1.54 8.57
C ARG A 153 3.14 2.77 9.12
N THR A 154 4.08 3.34 8.37
CA THR A 154 4.78 4.58 8.74
C THR A 154 5.37 5.27 7.51
N ASP A 155 5.59 6.58 7.63
CA ASP A 155 6.19 7.39 6.55
C ASP A 155 7.72 7.29 6.49
N PHE A 156 8.36 6.65 7.50
CA PHE A 156 9.82 6.59 7.61
C PHE A 156 10.33 5.17 7.86
N VAL A 157 11.22 4.70 6.99
CA VAL A 157 11.80 3.36 7.09
C VAL A 157 12.48 3.14 8.45
N SER A 158 13.30 4.12 8.89
CA SER A 158 14.02 4.00 10.18
C SER A 158 13.08 3.89 11.37
N HIS A 159 11.95 4.62 11.35
CA HIS A 159 10.95 4.54 12.42
C HIS A 159 10.20 3.21 12.41
N GLY A 160 9.89 2.69 11.22
CA GLY A 160 9.28 1.36 11.07
C GLY A 160 10.18 0.25 11.63
N GLU A 161 11.46 0.28 11.32
CA GLU A 161 12.43 -0.70 11.84
C GLU A 161 12.58 -0.58 13.36
N GLU A 162 12.63 0.64 13.92
CA GLU A 162 12.69 0.88 15.37
C GLU A 162 11.45 0.29 16.08
N LEU A 163 10.25 0.58 15.58
CA LEU A 163 9.01 0.08 16.17
C LEU A 163 8.89 -1.44 16.03
N MET A 164 9.31 -2.00 14.88
CA MET A 164 9.33 -3.46 14.72
C MET A 164 10.30 -4.11 15.71
N GLY A 165 11.49 -3.52 15.89
CA GLY A 165 12.44 -3.95 16.92
C GLY A 165 11.84 -3.92 18.33
N LYS A 166 11.06 -2.88 18.64
CA LYS A 166 10.36 -2.79 19.94
C LYS A 166 9.29 -3.87 20.08
N ILE A 167 8.49 -4.13 19.07
CA ILE A 167 7.51 -5.23 19.08
C ILE A 167 8.21 -6.56 19.37
N LEU A 168 9.29 -6.85 18.65
CA LEU A 168 10.05 -8.10 18.85
C LEU A 168 10.60 -8.23 20.26
N THR A 169 11.16 -7.16 20.80
CA THR A 169 11.68 -7.14 22.18
C THR A 169 10.56 -7.36 23.22
N ASP A 170 9.47 -6.58 23.12
CA ASP A 170 8.35 -6.68 24.07
C ASP A 170 7.76 -8.11 24.10
N PHE A 171 7.64 -8.75 22.94
CA PHE A 171 7.14 -10.14 22.84
C PHE A 171 8.15 -11.17 23.33
N THR A 172 9.43 -10.99 23.03
CA THR A 172 10.50 -11.89 23.50
C THR A 172 10.58 -11.88 25.01
N ASP A 173 10.59 -10.70 25.63
CA ASP A 173 10.66 -10.53 27.09
C ASP A 173 9.51 -11.25 27.81
N VAL A 174 8.29 -11.15 27.27
CA VAL A 174 7.13 -11.85 27.84
C VAL A 174 7.24 -13.36 27.64
N CYS A 175 7.69 -13.82 26.47
CA CYS A 175 7.91 -15.25 26.24
C CYS A 175 8.93 -15.83 27.21
N GLU A 176 10.07 -15.18 27.37
CA GLU A 176 11.13 -15.62 28.31
C GLU A 176 10.63 -15.65 29.76
N LYS A 177 9.88 -14.63 30.19
CA LYS A 177 9.26 -14.58 31.53
C LYS A 177 8.41 -15.80 31.84
N HIS A 178 7.71 -16.35 30.84
CA HIS A 178 6.82 -17.51 30.99
C HIS A 178 7.45 -18.84 30.58
N GLY A 179 8.72 -18.86 30.14
CA GLY A 179 9.39 -20.05 29.64
C GLY A 179 8.87 -20.51 28.26
N ALA A 180 8.20 -19.63 27.53
CA ALA A 180 7.81 -19.79 26.14
C ALA A 180 8.94 -19.36 25.20
N SER A 181 8.77 -19.60 23.90
CA SER A 181 9.66 -19.06 22.85
C SER A 181 8.85 -18.38 21.75
N MET A 182 9.52 -17.54 20.97
CA MET A 182 8.92 -16.87 19.83
C MET A 182 9.75 -17.09 18.57
N GLU A 183 9.09 -17.39 17.47
CA GLU A 183 9.65 -17.26 16.12
C GLU A 183 8.99 -16.06 15.45
N SER A 184 9.75 -15.28 14.68
CA SER A 184 9.24 -14.09 14.02
C SER A 184 9.74 -13.99 12.60
N LYS A 185 8.90 -13.43 11.74
CA LYS A 185 9.29 -12.96 10.40
C LYS A 185 8.58 -11.68 10.11
N TYR A 186 9.24 -10.75 9.43
CA TYR A 186 8.64 -9.54 8.92
C TYR A 186 9.33 -9.09 7.64
N PHE A 187 8.64 -8.30 6.87
CA PHE A 187 9.16 -7.71 5.63
C PHE A 187 8.40 -6.45 5.28
N TRP A 188 9.06 -5.55 4.57
CA TRP A 188 8.39 -4.43 3.95
C TRP A 188 7.58 -4.92 2.75
N ASP A 189 6.27 -4.76 2.80
CA ASP A 189 5.38 -5.02 1.68
C ASP A 189 5.62 -3.96 0.60
N PHE A 190 5.67 -2.69 1.02
CA PHE A 190 6.13 -1.57 0.21
C PHE A 190 6.81 -0.51 1.06
N LEU A 191 7.76 0.21 0.45
CA LEU A 191 8.48 1.31 1.11
C LEU A 191 7.73 2.63 0.98
N PRO A 192 7.84 3.55 1.95
CA PRO A 192 7.30 4.90 1.82
C PRO A 192 8.05 5.71 0.75
N TYR A 193 7.36 6.70 0.17
CA TYR A 193 8.03 7.69 -0.69
C TYR A 193 7.57 9.10 -0.39
N ASN A 194 8.38 10.07 -0.82
CA ASN A 194 8.07 11.49 -0.77
C ASN A 194 8.57 12.17 -2.05
N ILE A 195 7.67 12.85 -2.74
CA ILE A 195 7.93 13.64 -3.94
C ILE A 195 7.75 15.12 -3.56
N THR A 196 8.72 15.95 -3.94
CA THR A 196 8.73 17.38 -3.65
C THR A 196 8.43 18.21 -4.90
N GLU A 197 8.15 19.49 -4.72
CA GLU A 197 7.89 20.42 -5.81
C GLU A 197 9.05 20.58 -6.80
N SER A 198 10.27 20.18 -6.42
CA SER A 198 11.46 20.18 -7.30
C SER A 198 11.62 18.89 -8.11
N ASP A 199 10.83 17.85 -7.85
CA ASP A 199 10.91 16.60 -8.57
C ASP A 199 10.19 16.68 -9.94
N LEU A 200 10.77 16.07 -10.96
CA LEU A 200 10.27 16.14 -12.34
C LEU A 200 8.79 15.76 -12.52
N PRO A 201 8.27 14.66 -11.90
CA PRO A 201 6.86 14.32 -12.07
C PRO A 201 5.93 15.38 -11.47
N TYR A 202 6.30 16.00 -10.35
CA TYR A 202 5.53 17.11 -9.76
C TYR A 202 5.47 18.30 -10.71
N ILE A 203 6.63 18.75 -11.21
CA ILE A 203 6.73 19.88 -12.13
C ILE A 203 5.91 19.64 -13.40
N HIS A 204 6.09 18.46 -14.04
CA HIS A 204 5.40 18.14 -15.28
C HIS A 204 3.89 18.08 -15.10
N PHE A 205 3.42 17.39 -14.06
CA PHE A 205 2.00 17.28 -13.77
C PHE A 205 1.37 18.65 -13.50
N SER A 206 2.01 19.51 -12.68
CA SER A 206 1.49 20.84 -12.36
C SER A 206 1.39 21.73 -13.61
N GLN A 207 2.38 21.70 -14.51
CA GLN A 207 2.32 22.44 -15.79
C GLN A 207 1.20 21.96 -16.71
N VAL A 208 0.97 20.63 -16.73
CA VAL A 208 -0.12 20.05 -17.52
C VAL A 208 -1.49 20.40 -16.94
N ALA A 209 -1.67 20.28 -15.65
CA ALA A 209 -2.90 20.63 -14.96
C ALA A 209 -3.25 22.11 -15.18
N GLU A 210 -2.28 23.02 -15.03
CA GLU A 210 -2.44 24.45 -15.30
C GLU A 210 -2.89 24.72 -16.75
N THR A 211 -2.28 24.02 -17.72
CA THR A 211 -2.64 24.16 -19.16
C THR A 211 -4.09 23.76 -19.43
N LEU A 212 -4.62 22.81 -18.68
CA LEU A 212 -5.99 22.34 -18.78
C LEU A 212 -6.99 23.12 -17.90
N GLY A 213 -6.51 24.06 -17.08
CA GLY A 213 -7.33 24.77 -16.11
C GLY A 213 -7.81 23.86 -14.95
N ILE A 214 -7.11 22.75 -14.70
CA ILE A 214 -7.37 21.82 -13.60
C ILE A 214 -6.49 22.22 -12.42
N GLU A 215 -7.08 22.33 -11.22
CA GLU A 215 -6.34 22.62 -10.00
C GLU A 215 -5.39 21.45 -9.67
N SER A 216 -4.11 21.78 -9.41
CA SER A 216 -3.05 20.83 -9.07
C SER A 216 -2.96 20.70 -7.55
N VAL A 217 -3.44 19.60 -6.98
CA VAL A 217 -3.58 19.39 -5.53
C VAL A 217 -2.72 18.22 -5.05
N PRO A 218 -1.55 18.50 -4.43
CA PRO A 218 -0.75 17.43 -3.83
C PRO A 218 -1.45 16.82 -2.63
N ALA A 219 -1.40 15.50 -2.53
CA ALA A 219 -2.07 14.73 -1.49
C ALA A 219 -1.13 13.72 -0.82
N LYS A 220 -1.54 13.27 0.38
CA LYS A 220 -0.96 12.14 1.10
C LYS A 220 -1.92 10.96 1.03
N SER A 221 -1.38 9.75 0.84
CA SER A 221 -2.12 8.49 0.95
C SER A 221 -1.56 7.61 2.06
N MET A 222 -2.43 6.83 2.70
CA MET A 222 -2.05 5.75 3.62
C MET A 222 -2.13 4.37 2.95
N GLY A 223 -2.55 4.31 1.68
CA GLY A 223 -2.52 3.12 0.84
C GLY A 223 -1.23 3.05 0.01
N GLY A 224 -0.76 1.83 -0.27
CA GLY A 224 0.29 1.58 -1.24
C GLY A 224 -0.25 1.59 -2.67
N SER A 225 0.64 1.68 -3.65
CA SER A 225 0.37 1.53 -5.08
C SER A 225 1.66 1.16 -5.82
N ASP A 226 1.57 0.91 -7.09
CA ASP A 226 2.75 0.69 -7.95
C ASP A 226 3.76 1.86 -7.89
N ALA A 227 3.32 3.06 -7.52
CA ALA A 227 4.22 4.19 -7.30
C ALA A 227 5.26 3.92 -6.20
N ASN A 228 4.91 3.17 -5.14
CA ASN A 228 5.84 2.77 -4.09
C ASN A 228 6.99 1.93 -4.67
N SER A 229 6.64 0.92 -5.46
CA SER A 229 7.61 0.03 -6.11
C SER A 229 8.54 0.76 -7.07
N LEU A 230 8.00 1.71 -7.86
CA LEU A 230 8.80 2.48 -8.81
C LEU A 230 9.72 3.48 -8.10
N ASN A 231 9.24 4.17 -7.07
CA ASN A 231 10.05 5.05 -6.25
C ASN A 231 11.18 4.29 -5.53
N ALA A 232 10.92 3.09 -5.01
CA ALA A 232 11.93 2.22 -4.42
C ALA A 232 13.04 1.83 -5.42
N LYS A 233 12.74 1.83 -6.73
CA LYS A 233 13.70 1.59 -7.82
C LYS A 233 14.39 2.88 -8.31
N GLY A 234 14.13 4.02 -7.67
CA GLY A 234 14.73 5.31 -8.01
C GLY A 234 14.02 6.04 -9.17
N ILE A 235 12.88 5.55 -9.64
CA ILE A 235 12.05 6.25 -10.62
C ILE A 235 11.04 7.10 -9.87
N LYS A 236 11.30 8.40 -9.78
CA LYS A 236 10.37 9.35 -9.15
C LYS A 236 9.00 9.27 -9.80
N THR A 237 8.00 8.82 -9.06
CA THR A 237 6.65 8.51 -9.58
C THR A 237 5.59 9.05 -8.64
N ILE A 238 4.53 9.64 -9.19
CA ILE A 238 3.34 10.08 -8.47
C ILE A 238 2.13 9.26 -8.93
N ASN A 239 1.17 9.05 -8.03
CA ASN A 239 -0.10 8.39 -8.34
C ASN A 239 -1.19 9.46 -8.50
N LEU A 240 -1.84 9.49 -9.66
CA LEU A 240 -2.77 10.51 -10.11
C LEU A 240 -4.22 10.09 -9.85
N GLY A 241 -5.04 11.06 -9.49
CA GLY A 241 -6.48 10.87 -9.33
C GLY A 241 -7.16 10.53 -10.66
N VAL A 242 -7.94 9.45 -10.65
CA VAL A 242 -8.83 9.05 -11.76
C VAL A 242 -10.30 9.23 -11.44
N GLY A 243 -10.65 9.41 -10.16
CA GLY A 243 -12.03 9.67 -9.73
C GLY A 243 -12.85 8.40 -9.46
N ALA A 244 -12.22 7.25 -9.24
CA ALA A 244 -12.89 6.01 -8.83
C ALA A 244 -13.51 6.18 -7.44
N GLN A 245 -14.84 6.13 -7.34
CA GLN A 245 -15.57 6.27 -6.08
C GLN A 245 -16.01 4.92 -5.56
N ASN A 246 -15.91 4.71 -4.23
CA ASN A 246 -16.25 3.48 -3.54
C ASN A 246 -15.51 2.24 -4.12
N PRO A 247 -14.16 2.31 -4.33
CA PRO A 247 -13.43 1.20 -4.92
C PRO A 247 -13.64 -0.08 -4.10
N HIS A 248 -13.60 -1.24 -4.75
CA HIS A 248 -13.84 -2.57 -4.19
C HIS A 248 -15.30 -2.84 -3.72
N GLY A 249 -16.19 -1.84 -3.78
CA GLY A 249 -17.60 -1.99 -3.43
C GLY A 249 -18.51 -2.27 -4.64
N ASN A 250 -19.66 -2.92 -4.42
CA ASN A 250 -20.64 -3.14 -5.48
C ASN A 250 -21.33 -1.84 -5.93
N ASP A 251 -21.17 -0.77 -5.16
CA ASP A 251 -21.63 0.60 -5.44
C ASP A 251 -20.52 1.48 -6.03
N GLU A 252 -19.46 0.86 -6.52
CA GLU A 252 -18.35 1.53 -7.20
C GLU A 252 -18.87 2.29 -8.44
N PHE A 253 -18.39 3.52 -8.62
CA PHE A 253 -18.74 4.36 -9.75
C PHE A 253 -17.66 5.36 -10.12
N ILE A 254 -17.76 5.93 -11.33
CA ILE A 254 -16.96 7.07 -11.77
C ILE A 254 -17.86 8.11 -12.47
N LEU A 255 -17.58 9.40 -12.22
CA LEU A 255 -18.22 10.45 -12.97
C LEU A 255 -17.65 10.50 -14.39
N TYR A 256 -18.51 10.76 -15.38
CA TYR A 256 -18.06 10.91 -16.77
C TYR A 256 -17.05 12.05 -16.92
N GLU A 257 -17.24 13.13 -16.17
CA GLU A 257 -16.34 14.27 -16.14
C GLU A 257 -14.95 13.90 -15.62
N ASP A 258 -14.86 13.10 -14.53
CA ASP A 258 -13.59 12.64 -13.98
C ASP A 258 -12.85 11.74 -14.97
N LEU A 259 -13.54 10.78 -15.60
CA LEU A 259 -12.92 9.93 -16.62
C LEU A 259 -12.41 10.75 -17.82
N SER A 260 -13.17 11.78 -18.23
CA SER A 260 -12.76 12.69 -19.30
C SER A 260 -11.53 13.50 -18.90
N ASN A 261 -11.52 14.07 -17.69
CA ASN A 261 -10.40 14.88 -17.18
C ASN A 261 -9.13 14.01 -17.01
N ALA A 262 -9.24 12.80 -16.46
CA ALA A 262 -8.13 11.85 -16.38
C ALA A 262 -7.55 11.52 -17.77
N SER A 263 -8.42 11.32 -18.77
CA SER A 263 -8.01 11.06 -20.17
C SER A 263 -7.30 12.26 -20.79
N MET A 264 -7.75 13.49 -20.52
CA MET A 264 -7.11 14.71 -20.99
C MET A 264 -5.75 14.92 -20.32
N LEU A 265 -5.64 14.69 -19.00
CA LEU A 265 -4.37 14.72 -18.30
C LEU A 265 -3.38 13.71 -18.88
N ALA A 266 -3.82 12.46 -19.09
CA ALA A 266 -3.00 11.42 -19.72
C ALA A 266 -2.51 11.85 -21.11
N TYR A 267 -3.39 12.41 -21.95
CA TYR A 267 -3.03 12.89 -23.28
C TYR A 267 -1.97 13.99 -23.24
N GLN A 268 -2.13 14.97 -22.35
CA GLN A 268 -1.18 16.07 -22.22
C GLN A 268 0.19 15.58 -21.69
N LEU A 269 0.18 14.66 -20.72
CA LEU A 269 1.42 14.06 -20.19
C LEU A 269 2.18 13.25 -21.25
N LEU A 270 1.47 12.60 -22.20
CA LEU A 270 2.07 11.85 -23.32
C LEU A 270 2.58 12.76 -24.47
N THR A 271 2.10 13.99 -24.56
CA THR A 271 2.34 14.86 -25.73
C THR A 271 3.17 16.10 -25.42
N THR A 272 3.42 16.40 -24.13
CA THR A 272 4.21 17.58 -23.71
C THR A 272 5.53 17.17 -23.06
N GLU A 273 6.41 18.13 -22.94
CA GLU A 273 7.67 18.05 -22.20
C GLU A 273 7.68 19.16 -21.14
N ILE A 274 8.46 18.96 -20.08
CA ILE A 274 8.64 19.97 -19.03
C ILE A 274 9.17 21.25 -19.68
N LYS A 275 8.48 22.35 -19.45
CA LYS A 275 8.98 23.68 -19.85
C LYS A 275 10.02 24.14 -18.84
N ASN A 276 11.19 24.53 -19.33
CA ASN A 276 12.27 25.12 -18.53
C ASN A 276 11.91 26.53 -18.04
#